data_b993f3f631bf7e54f0fd81fc6794fc91
#
_entry.id   b993f3f631bf7e54f0fd81fc6794fc91
#
_cell.length_a   1.000
_cell.length_b   1.000
_cell.length_c   1.000
_cell.angle_alpha   90.00
_cell.angle_beta   90.00
_cell.angle_gamma   90.00
#
_symmetry.space_group_name_H-M   'P 1'
#
loop_
_entity.id
_entity.type
_entity.pdbx_description
1 polymer ?
#
loop_
_entity_poly.entity_id
_entity_poly.type
_entity_poly.pdbx_seq_one_letter_code
_entity_poly.pdbx_strand_id
1 'polypeptide(L)'
;MEKKKKSMKLRTRVIISFFIIILVPIVMCALTFYFFVGYKTKSIGEKYGLANATYRTISNNTLLLNAMTAEEYDEVEKTAKSDTSMLEETDYLAILNARLKKKQSFIAVCENGTIIYNGSAELSSEELENELPKYGDPGANSQGGVYFRNEKQWMVKQVDYENVDGKECSAFIVTKTDQIAPQITGMARELAVVTVLILVFTSLGLSLWIYRGVIGPLGQLKKATQNIKDGNLDFTVEPCGVAEINDLCEDFEEMRIRLKETAEEKVEFDKENKELISNISHDLKTPITAVKGYVEGIMDGVANTPEKMDRYIRTIYNKANEMDRLI
;
A
#
# COMPACT_ATOMS: atom_id res chain seq x y z
N MET A 1 -3.47 31.81 -23.53
CA MET A 1 -3.08 31.92 -22.11
C MET A 1 -3.31 30.56 -21.45
N GLU A 2 -2.37 29.66 -21.56
CA GLU A 2 -2.41 28.41 -20.79
C GLU A 2 -2.19 28.71 -19.31
N LYS A 3 -3.14 28.31 -18.47
CA LYS A 3 -2.98 28.40 -17.02
C LYS A 3 -1.83 27.48 -16.61
N LYS A 4 -0.64 28.04 -16.36
CA LYS A 4 0.50 27.35 -15.74
C LYS A 4 -0.03 26.63 -14.48
N LYS A 5 -0.21 25.33 -14.58
CA LYS A 5 -0.72 24.49 -13.47
C LYS A 5 0.31 24.59 -12.35
N LYS A 6 -0.04 25.30 -11.27
CA LYS A 6 0.84 25.56 -10.13
C LYS A 6 1.25 24.23 -9.53
N SER A 7 2.41 23.73 -9.91
CA SER A 7 2.98 22.48 -9.43
C SER A 7 3.38 22.64 -7.97
N MET A 8 3.19 21.60 -7.20
CA MET A 8 3.47 21.61 -5.75
C MET A 8 4.97 21.49 -5.50
N LYS A 9 5.53 22.29 -4.58
CA LYS A 9 6.96 22.26 -4.21
C LYS A 9 7.36 20.89 -3.69
N LEU A 10 8.59 20.45 -4.00
CA LEU A 10 9.15 19.16 -3.60
C LEU A 10 9.12 18.98 -2.08
N ARG A 11 9.55 20.02 -1.34
CA ARG A 11 9.50 20.02 0.14
C ARG A 11 8.10 19.74 0.67
N THR A 12 7.09 20.43 0.13
CA THR A 12 5.68 20.24 0.52
C THR A 12 5.21 18.84 0.16
N ARG A 13 5.59 18.33 -1.01
CA ARG A 13 5.22 16.98 -1.46
C ARG A 13 5.83 15.90 -0.57
N VAL A 14 7.11 16.04 -0.18
CA VAL A 14 7.78 15.10 0.72
C VAL A 14 7.13 15.09 2.10
N ILE A 15 6.82 16.28 2.65
CA ILE A 15 6.14 16.39 3.94
C ILE A 15 4.74 15.76 3.88
N ILE A 16 3.98 16.06 2.85
CA ILE A 16 2.63 15.47 2.65
C ILE A 16 2.75 13.95 2.48
N SER A 17 3.73 13.45 1.71
CA SER A 17 3.97 12.02 1.56
C SER A 17 4.21 11.34 2.90
N PHE A 18 5.02 11.94 3.76
CA PHE A 18 5.30 11.42 5.10
C PHE A 18 4.03 11.32 5.95
N PHE A 19 3.20 12.36 5.94
CA PHE A 19 1.92 12.33 6.64
C PHE A 19 0.95 11.30 6.02
N ILE A 20 0.89 11.19 4.70
CA ILE A 20 0.03 10.23 4.02
C ILE A 20 0.45 8.78 4.36
N ILE A 21 1.76 8.48 4.36
CA ILE A 21 2.28 7.15 4.70
C ILE A 21 1.81 6.68 6.07
N ILE A 22 1.75 7.59 7.04
CA ILE A 22 1.43 7.26 8.43
C ILE A 22 -0.08 7.37 8.66
N LEU A 23 -0.67 8.50 8.28
CA LEU A 23 -2.05 8.83 8.65
C LEU A 23 -3.09 8.00 7.88
N VAL A 24 -2.89 7.80 6.56
CA VAL A 24 -3.88 7.10 5.73
C VAL A 24 -4.04 5.64 6.16
N PRO A 25 -2.99 4.82 6.34
CA PRO A 25 -3.17 3.46 6.84
C PRO A 25 -3.80 3.41 8.23
N ILE A 26 -3.42 4.30 9.14
CA ILE A 26 -4.00 4.35 10.49
C ILE A 26 -5.51 4.64 10.42
N VAL A 27 -5.91 5.66 9.67
CA VAL A 27 -7.33 6.03 9.51
C VAL A 27 -8.10 4.91 8.82
N MET A 28 -7.55 4.32 7.76
CA MET A 28 -8.18 3.20 7.06
C MET A 28 -8.34 1.97 7.96
N CYS A 29 -7.32 1.62 8.74
CA CYS A 29 -7.41 0.52 9.71
C CYS A 29 -8.42 0.81 10.82
N ALA A 30 -8.46 2.04 11.34
CA ALA A 30 -9.43 2.44 12.37
C ALA A 30 -10.87 2.37 11.85
N LEU A 31 -11.14 2.89 10.64
CA LEU A 31 -12.44 2.81 10.00
C LEU A 31 -12.84 1.35 9.72
N THR A 32 -11.92 0.57 9.16
CA THR A 32 -12.17 -0.85 8.88
C THR A 32 -12.48 -1.61 10.17
N PHE A 33 -11.71 -1.38 11.23
CA PHE A 33 -11.97 -1.97 12.54
C PHE A 33 -13.36 -1.60 13.06
N TYR A 34 -13.71 -0.31 13.01
CA TYR A 34 -15.02 0.17 13.46
C TYR A 34 -16.18 -0.51 12.71
N PHE A 35 -16.14 -0.51 11.38
CA PHE A 35 -17.18 -1.15 10.56
C PHE A 35 -17.20 -2.67 10.72
N PHE A 36 -16.03 -3.30 10.77
CA PHE A 36 -15.92 -4.76 10.95
C PHE A 36 -16.49 -5.20 12.30
N VAL A 37 -16.14 -4.52 13.38
CA VAL A 37 -16.68 -4.81 14.71
C VAL A 37 -18.18 -4.58 14.74
N GLY A 38 -18.69 -3.49 14.18
CA GLY A 38 -20.11 -3.20 14.09
C GLY A 38 -20.88 -4.28 13.31
N TYR A 39 -20.36 -4.67 12.15
CA TYR A 39 -20.94 -5.74 11.33
C TYR A 39 -20.97 -7.09 12.06
N LYS A 40 -19.84 -7.52 12.64
CA LYS A 40 -19.73 -8.79 13.37
C LYS A 40 -20.62 -8.79 14.63
N THR A 41 -20.66 -7.70 15.36
CA THR A 41 -21.53 -7.55 16.55
C THR A 41 -22.99 -7.73 16.17
N LYS A 42 -23.43 -7.07 15.10
CA LYS A 42 -24.79 -7.22 14.59
C LYS A 42 -25.07 -8.65 14.11
N SER A 43 -24.18 -9.23 13.31
CA SER A 43 -24.34 -10.57 12.76
C SER A 43 -24.40 -11.65 13.85
N ILE A 44 -23.55 -11.57 14.87
CA ILE A 44 -23.56 -12.51 16.01
C ILE A 44 -24.80 -12.27 16.88
N GLY A 45 -25.18 -11.01 17.10
CA GLY A 45 -26.39 -10.65 17.81
C GLY A 45 -27.64 -11.26 17.16
N GLU A 46 -27.79 -11.12 15.86
CA GLU A 46 -28.91 -11.71 15.09
C GLU A 46 -28.88 -13.25 15.10
N LYS A 47 -27.69 -13.85 14.95
CA LYS A 47 -27.51 -15.31 14.95
C LYS A 47 -27.95 -15.95 16.27
N TYR A 48 -27.65 -15.32 17.41
CA TYR A 48 -27.91 -15.87 18.74
C TYR A 48 -29.06 -15.17 19.50
N GLY A 49 -29.78 -14.25 18.84
CA GLY A 49 -30.92 -13.56 19.44
C GLY A 49 -30.55 -12.56 20.53
N LEU A 50 -29.35 -11.97 20.50
CA LEU A 50 -28.88 -11.03 21.51
C LEU A 50 -29.35 -9.61 21.20
N ALA A 51 -30.31 -9.10 21.94
CA ALA A 51 -30.91 -7.77 21.73
C ALA A 51 -29.88 -6.62 21.86
N ASN A 52 -28.86 -6.76 22.71
CA ASN A 52 -27.84 -5.73 23.01
C ASN A 52 -26.42 -6.30 22.96
N ALA A 53 -26.05 -6.96 21.86
CA ALA A 53 -24.70 -7.44 21.69
C ALA A 53 -23.70 -6.27 21.61
N THR A 54 -22.67 -6.30 22.43
CA THR A 54 -21.57 -5.30 22.43
C THR A 54 -20.24 -5.98 22.06
N TYR A 55 -19.25 -5.19 21.65
CA TYR A 55 -17.89 -5.71 21.43
C TYR A 55 -17.36 -6.47 22.66
N ARG A 56 -17.60 -5.94 23.86
CA ARG A 56 -17.18 -6.59 25.12
C ARG A 56 -17.83 -7.97 25.32
N THR A 57 -19.12 -8.08 24.99
CA THR A 57 -19.85 -9.35 25.08
C THR A 57 -19.29 -10.38 24.10
N ILE A 58 -19.01 -9.96 22.86
CA ILE A 58 -18.54 -10.85 21.79
C ILE A 58 -17.05 -11.23 21.94
N SER A 59 -16.22 -10.32 22.46
CA SER A 59 -14.78 -10.57 22.63
C SER A 59 -14.45 -11.45 23.85
N ASN A 60 -15.40 -11.70 24.73
CA ASN A 60 -15.25 -12.54 25.89
C ASN A 60 -16.16 -13.75 25.79
N ASN A 61 -15.57 -14.94 25.64
CA ASN A 61 -16.32 -16.20 25.47
C ASN A 61 -17.31 -16.44 26.60
N THR A 62 -16.93 -16.21 27.84
CA THR A 62 -17.81 -16.42 29.01
C THR A 62 -19.00 -15.46 29.00
N LEU A 63 -18.75 -14.18 28.68
CA LEU A 63 -19.84 -13.20 28.58
C LEU A 63 -20.78 -13.52 27.41
N LEU A 64 -20.25 -13.97 26.28
CA LEU A 64 -21.06 -14.36 25.12
C LEU A 64 -21.93 -15.56 25.44
N LEU A 65 -21.36 -16.63 25.99
CA LEU A 65 -22.08 -17.86 26.37
C LEU A 65 -23.18 -17.57 27.40
N ASN A 66 -22.88 -16.72 28.38
CA ASN A 66 -23.87 -16.28 29.36
C ASN A 66 -24.99 -15.47 28.75
N ALA A 67 -24.67 -14.55 27.86
CA ALA A 67 -25.68 -13.72 27.19
C ALA A 67 -26.56 -14.54 26.26
N MET A 68 -26.03 -15.56 25.58
CA MET A 68 -26.79 -16.42 24.65
C MET A 68 -27.95 -17.16 25.31
N THR A 69 -27.78 -17.59 26.53
CA THR A 69 -28.77 -18.40 27.27
C THR A 69 -29.42 -17.65 28.42
N ALA A 70 -29.25 -16.33 28.52
CA ALA A 70 -29.77 -15.54 29.64
C ALA A 70 -31.31 -15.54 29.66
N GLU A 71 -31.95 -15.37 28.53
CA GLU A 71 -33.41 -15.31 28.40
C GLU A 71 -34.05 -16.65 28.82
N GLU A 72 -33.52 -17.77 28.33
CA GLU A 72 -34.01 -19.11 28.69
C GLU A 72 -33.71 -19.46 30.14
N TYR A 73 -32.57 -19.00 30.67
CA TYR A 73 -32.26 -19.19 32.09
C TYR A 73 -33.24 -18.44 32.97
N ASP A 74 -33.51 -17.16 32.67
CA ASP A 74 -34.47 -16.34 33.42
C ASP A 74 -35.89 -16.92 33.34
N GLU A 75 -36.28 -17.50 32.16
CA GLU A 75 -37.53 -18.19 31.98
C GLU A 75 -37.60 -19.43 32.87
N VAL A 76 -36.57 -20.29 32.88
CA VAL A 76 -36.52 -21.48 33.74
C VAL A 76 -36.54 -21.09 35.22
N GLU A 77 -35.76 -20.10 35.62
CA GLU A 77 -35.72 -19.62 37.00
C GLU A 77 -37.10 -19.09 37.47
N LYS A 78 -37.76 -18.33 36.61
CA LYS A 78 -39.11 -17.83 36.89
C LYS A 78 -40.14 -18.94 36.97
N THR A 79 -40.10 -19.92 36.04
CA THR A 79 -40.99 -21.08 36.05
C THR A 79 -40.76 -21.92 37.30
N ALA A 80 -39.50 -22.16 37.72
CA ALA A 80 -39.14 -22.86 38.94
C ALA A 80 -39.68 -22.17 40.21
N LYS A 81 -39.89 -20.85 40.21
CA LYS A 81 -40.44 -20.06 41.32
C LYS A 81 -41.97 -19.95 41.28
N SER A 82 -42.60 -20.06 40.14
CA SER A 82 -44.03 -19.80 39.97
C SER A 82 -44.88 -21.08 39.78
N ASP A 83 -44.40 -22.03 38.99
CA ASP A 83 -45.12 -23.26 38.66
C ASP A 83 -44.11 -24.36 38.25
N THR A 84 -43.66 -25.12 39.22
CA THR A 84 -42.69 -26.20 39.05
C THR A 84 -43.19 -27.36 38.22
N SER A 85 -44.51 -27.56 38.11
CA SER A 85 -45.11 -28.64 37.29
C SER A 85 -44.78 -28.50 35.80
N MET A 86 -44.65 -27.29 35.30
CA MET A 86 -44.24 -27.05 33.91
C MET A 86 -42.83 -27.58 33.57
N LEU A 87 -41.92 -27.64 34.56
CA LEU A 87 -40.55 -28.19 34.36
C LEU A 87 -40.57 -29.73 34.31
N GLU A 88 -41.68 -30.39 34.54
CA GLU A 88 -41.90 -31.84 34.37
C GLU A 88 -42.61 -32.14 33.05
N GLU A 89 -43.23 -31.12 32.41
CA GLU A 89 -43.96 -31.30 31.15
C GLU A 89 -42.98 -31.44 29.97
N THR A 90 -43.02 -32.61 29.31
CA THR A 90 -42.17 -32.93 28.16
C THR A 90 -42.36 -31.97 27.00
N ASP A 91 -43.59 -31.50 26.74
CA ASP A 91 -43.87 -30.57 25.63
C ASP A 91 -43.26 -29.19 25.85
N TYR A 92 -43.36 -28.64 27.07
CA TYR A 92 -42.72 -27.40 27.45
C TYR A 92 -41.19 -27.47 27.32
N LEU A 93 -40.58 -28.53 27.87
CA LEU A 93 -39.15 -28.77 27.80
C LEU A 93 -38.66 -28.98 26.37
N ALA A 94 -39.46 -29.63 25.51
CA ALA A 94 -39.13 -29.80 24.08
C ALA A 94 -39.10 -28.46 23.33
N ILE A 95 -40.06 -27.56 23.58
CA ILE A 95 -40.08 -26.20 23.01
C ILE A 95 -38.87 -25.40 23.46
N LEU A 96 -38.58 -25.42 24.75
CA LEU A 96 -37.43 -24.71 25.32
C LEU A 96 -36.11 -25.26 24.76
N ASN A 97 -35.99 -26.59 24.67
CA ASN A 97 -34.82 -27.25 24.09
C ASN A 97 -34.65 -26.92 22.60
N ALA A 98 -35.71 -26.79 21.82
CA ALA A 98 -35.65 -26.37 20.42
C ALA A 98 -35.12 -24.96 20.25
N ARG A 99 -35.38 -24.03 21.21
CA ARG A 99 -34.78 -22.68 21.24
C ARG A 99 -33.31 -22.77 21.61
N LEU A 100 -32.95 -23.51 22.66
CA LEU A 100 -31.56 -23.71 23.11
C LEU A 100 -30.69 -24.38 22.04
N LYS A 101 -31.22 -25.34 21.28
CA LYS A 101 -30.47 -25.98 20.17
C LYS A 101 -29.99 -24.98 19.11
N LYS A 102 -30.75 -23.94 18.80
CA LYS A 102 -30.31 -22.84 17.90
C LYS A 102 -29.13 -22.08 18.46
N LYS A 103 -28.93 -22.12 19.77
CA LYS A 103 -27.87 -21.46 20.52
C LYS A 103 -26.74 -22.42 20.92
N GLN A 104 -26.67 -23.60 20.31
CA GLN A 104 -25.69 -24.66 20.62
C GLN A 104 -25.75 -25.14 22.10
N SER A 105 -26.96 -25.11 22.65
CA SER A 105 -27.24 -25.46 24.04
C SER A 105 -28.36 -26.46 24.12
N PHE A 106 -28.49 -27.12 25.24
CA PHE A 106 -29.64 -27.98 25.51
C PHE A 106 -30.06 -27.90 26.99
N ILE A 107 -31.28 -28.32 27.29
CA ILE A 107 -31.75 -28.44 28.68
C ILE A 107 -31.74 -29.91 29.10
N ALA A 108 -31.36 -30.14 30.35
CA ALA A 108 -31.54 -31.42 31.06
C ALA A 108 -32.19 -31.15 32.38
N VAL A 109 -33.09 -32.02 32.81
CA VAL A 109 -33.77 -31.92 34.12
C VAL A 109 -33.53 -33.19 34.90
N CYS A 110 -33.14 -33.00 36.15
CA CYS A 110 -32.76 -34.05 37.11
C CYS A 110 -33.72 -34.02 38.31
N GLU A 111 -34.20 -35.18 38.76
CA GLU A 111 -34.95 -35.39 40.00
C GLU A 111 -34.19 -36.37 40.88
N ASN A 112 -33.87 -35.99 42.12
CA ASN A 112 -33.13 -36.82 43.07
C ASN A 112 -31.88 -37.49 42.47
N GLY A 113 -31.16 -36.78 41.60
CA GLY A 113 -29.91 -37.26 40.98
C GLY A 113 -30.10 -38.10 39.70
N THR A 114 -31.35 -38.34 39.25
CA THR A 114 -31.67 -39.11 38.04
C THR A 114 -32.18 -38.17 36.95
N ILE A 115 -31.71 -38.28 35.71
CA ILE A 115 -32.16 -37.45 34.56
C ILE A 115 -33.57 -37.89 34.11
N ILE A 116 -34.55 -37.02 34.31
CA ILE A 116 -35.93 -37.21 33.87
C ILE A 116 -36.17 -36.64 32.47
N TYR A 117 -35.38 -35.64 32.06
CA TYR A 117 -35.43 -35.10 30.68
C TYR A 117 -34.02 -34.88 30.16
N ASN A 118 -33.71 -35.41 28.97
CA ASN A 118 -32.46 -35.25 28.27
C ASN A 118 -32.69 -34.60 26.94
N GLY A 119 -32.33 -33.30 26.81
CA GLY A 119 -32.41 -32.53 25.56
C GLY A 119 -31.24 -32.73 24.60
N SER A 120 -30.20 -33.44 25.04
CA SER A 120 -29.04 -33.75 24.21
C SER A 120 -29.37 -34.85 23.18
N ALA A 121 -28.88 -34.70 21.95
CA ALA A 121 -28.90 -35.74 20.94
C ALA A 121 -27.67 -36.66 20.97
N GLU A 122 -26.61 -36.25 21.68
CA GLU A 122 -25.28 -36.87 21.60
C GLU A 122 -24.89 -37.57 22.91
N LEU A 123 -25.55 -37.27 24.01
CA LEU A 123 -25.20 -37.73 25.36
C LEU A 123 -26.28 -38.60 25.96
N SER A 124 -25.91 -39.70 26.54
CA SER A 124 -26.84 -40.53 27.30
C SER A 124 -27.20 -39.85 28.63
N SER A 125 -28.34 -40.26 29.23
CA SER A 125 -28.76 -39.78 30.56
C SER A 125 -27.74 -40.17 31.65
N GLU A 126 -27.22 -41.38 31.57
CA GLU A 126 -26.20 -41.90 32.53
C GLU A 126 -24.90 -41.07 32.47
N GLU A 127 -24.50 -40.63 31.28
CA GLU A 127 -23.34 -39.75 31.12
C GLU A 127 -23.58 -38.37 31.74
N LEU A 128 -24.80 -37.80 31.57
CA LEU A 128 -25.17 -36.51 32.14
C LEU A 128 -25.23 -36.57 33.69
N GLU A 129 -25.80 -37.65 34.26
CA GLU A 129 -25.88 -37.85 35.71
C GLU A 129 -24.51 -37.84 36.39
N ASN A 130 -23.49 -38.39 35.71
CA ASN A 130 -22.11 -38.44 36.25
C ASN A 130 -21.35 -37.13 36.13
N GLU A 131 -21.72 -36.24 35.24
CA GLU A 131 -20.94 -35.07 34.88
C GLU A 131 -21.60 -33.73 35.25
N LEU A 132 -22.91 -33.69 35.42
CA LEU A 132 -23.58 -32.47 35.84
C LEU A 132 -23.39 -32.21 37.34
N PRO A 133 -23.39 -30.91 37.73
CA PRO A 133 -23.35 -30.56 39.17
C PRO A 133 -24.51 -31.19 39.94
N LYS A 134 -24.34 -31.38 41.22
CA LYS A 134 -25.37 -31.88 42.13
C LYS A 134 -26.26 -30.74 42.60
N TYR A 135 -27.46 -31.09 43.09
CA TYR A 135 -28.36 -30.15 43.74
C TYR A 135 -27.62 -29.33 44.82
N GLY A 136 -27.80 -28.01 44.82
CA GLY A 136 -27.18 -27.11 45.75
C GLY A 136 -25.72 -26.74 45.43
N ASP A 137 -25.17 -27.14 44.29
CA ASP A 137 -23.80 -26.75 43.88
C ASP A 137 -23.76 -25.23 43.50
N PRO A 138 -23.00 -24.40 44.24
CA PRO A 138 -22.95 -22.98 43.99
C PRO A 138 -22.16 -22.59 42.73
N GLY A 139 -21.44 -23.53 42.11
CA GLY A 139 -20.56 -23.28 40.97
C GLY A 139 -21.31 -23.06 39.65
N ALA A 140 -22.59 -23.47 39.55
CA ALA A 140 -23.38 -23.45 38.31
C ALA A 140 -24.60 -22.48 38.35
N ASN A 141 -24.45 -21.35 39.00
CA ASN A 141 -25.50 -20.33 39.16
C ASN A 141 -25.84 -19.60 37.85
N SER A 142 -26.54 -18.47 37.93
CA SER A 142 -26.95 -17.62 36.79
C SER A 142 -25.78 -17.17 35.89
N GLN A 143 -24.55 -17.09 36.42
CA GLN A 143 -23.37 -16.79 35.63
C GLN A 143 -22.77 -18.03 34.94
N GLY A 144 -23.24 -19.22 35.30
CA GLY A 144 -22.77 -20.51 34.82
C GLY A 144 -21.41 -20.91 35.35
N GLY A 145 -21.22 -22.19 35.58
CA GLY A 145 -19.94 -22.82 35.89
C GLY A 145 -19.31 -23.41 34.61
N VAL A 146 -17.99 -23.44 34.55
CA VAL A 146 -17.25 -24.11 33.48
C VAL A 146 -16.87 -25.50 33.91
N TYR A 147 -17.34 -26.50 33.21
CA TYR A 147 -17.07 -27.92 33.47
C TYR A 147 -16.27 -28.52 32.32
N PHE A 148 -15.33 -29.41 32.65
CA PHE A 148 -14.46 -30.06 31.68
C PHE A 148 -14.88 -31.54 31.53
N ARG A 149 -15.02 -31.97 30.29
CA ARG A 149 -15.28 -33.36 29.94
C ARG A 149 -14.36 -33.81 28.79
N ASN A 150 -13.52 -34.83 29.02
CA ASN A 150 -12.67 -35.38 27.96
C ASN A 150 -12.03 -34.29 27.06
N GLU A 151 -11.37 -33.31 27.68
CA GLU A 151 -10.78 -32.14 27.03
C GLU A 151 -11.77 -31.10 26.44
N LYS A 152 -13.09 -31.34 26.49
CA LYS A 152 -14.10 -30.38 26.10
C LYS A 152 -14.56 -29.53 27.28
N GLN A 153 -14.79 -28.25 26.99
CA GLN A 153 -15.32 -27.32 27.99
C GLN A 153 -16.83 -27.15 27.77
N TRP A 154 -17.57 -27.26 28.86
CA TRP A 154 -18.99 -26.98 28.88
C TRP A 154 -19.27 -25.86 29.88
N MET A 155 -20.20 -24.98 29.50
CA MET A 155 -20.77 -24.05 30.45
C MET A 155 -22.11 -24.58 30.88
N VAL A 156 -22.28 -24.76 32.19
CA VAL A 156 -23.51 -25.27 32.79
C VAL A 156 -24.11 -24.17 33.66
N LYS A 157 -25.37 -23.87 33.45
CA LYS A 157 -26.18 -23.06 34.35
C LYS A 157 -27.21 -23.98 35.01
N GLN A 158 -27.43 -23.81 36.27
CA GLN A 158 -28.28 -24.66 37.10
C GLN A 158 -29.35 -23.82 37.81
N VAL A 159 -30.55 -24.29 37.80
CA VAL A 159 -31.68 -23.78 38.62
C VAL A 159 -32.17 -24.92 39.49
N ASP A 160 -31.98 -24.80 40.80
CA ASP A 160 -32.47 -25.76 41.78
C ASP A 160 -33.88 -25.36 42.22
N TYR A 161 -34.76 -26.36 42.34
CA TYR A 161 -36.10 -26.19 42.81
C TYR A 161 -36.60 -27.46 43.49
N GLU A 162 -37.68 -27.35 44.27
CA GLU A 162 -38.43 -28.49 44.77
C GLU A 162 -39.69 -28.67 43.94
N ASN A 163 -39.97 -29.91 43.54
CA ASN A 163 -41.17 -30.18 42.79
C ASN A 163 -42.43 -30.22 43.71
N VAL A 164 -43.60 -30.44 43.11
CA VAL A 164 -44.90 -30.52 43.84
C VAL A 164 -44.89 -31.59 44.93
N ASP A 165 -44.12 -32.66 44.73
CA ASP A 165 -43.98 -33.78 45.66
C ASP A 165 -42.88 -33.53 46.70
N GLY A 166 -42.24 -32.39 46.74
CA GLY A 166 -41.14 -32.06 47.68
C GLY A 166 -39.83 -32.77 47.39
N LYS A 167 -39.60 -33.22 46.14
CA LYS A 167 -38.33 -33.82 45.70
C LYS A 167 -37.37 -32.75 45.19
N GLU A 168 -36.07 -32.98 45.47
CA GLU A 168 -35.01 -32.11 44.95
C GLU A 168 -34.83 -32.27 43.46
N CYS A 169 -35.03 -31.17 42.74
CA CYS A 169 -34.91 -31.10 41.28
C CYS A 169 -33.92 -30.00 40.82
N SER A 170 -33.24 -30.28 39.74
CA SER A 170 -32.35 -29.30 39.08
C SER A 170 -32.57 -29.26 37.60
N ALA A 171 -32.75 -28.06 37.05
CA ALA A 171 -32.80 -27.83 35.63
C ALA A 171 -31.44 -27.26 35.18
N PHE A 172 -30.84 -27.91 34.22
CA PHE A 172 -29.51 -27.54 33.67
C PHE A 172 -29.61 -27.00 32.26
N ILE A 173 -29.04 -25.83 31.98
CA ILE A 173 -28.79 -25.36 30.64
C ILE A 173 -27.33 -25.58 30.33
N VAL A 174 -27.04 -26.50 29.43
CA VAL A 174 -25.67 -26.89 29.02
C VAL A 174 -25.34 -26.32 27.68
N THR A 175 -24.24 -25.56 27.60
CA THR A 175 -23.76 -24.92 26.38
C THR A 175 -22.38 -25.46 26.00
N LYS A 176 -22.25 -25.93 24.76
CA LYS A 176 -20.96 -26.42 24.22
C LYS A 176 -20.07 -25.24 23.86
N THR A 177 -18.86 -25.17 24.42
CA THR A 177 -17.95 -24.04 24.22
C THR A 177 -17.03 -24.21 23.00
N ASP A 178 -16.79 -25.46 22.59
CA ASP A 178 -15.88 -25.84 21.51
C ASP A 178 -16.29 -25.30 20.12
N GLN A 179 -17.58 -25.09 19.89
CA GLN A 179 -18.09 -24.59 18.61
C GLN A 179 -18.10 -23.04 18.50
N ILE A 180 -17.89 -22.34 19.60
CA ILE A 180 -17.94 -20.88 19.66
C ILE A 180 -16.54 -20.27 19.61
N ALA A 181 -15.55 -20.90 20.23
CA ALA A 181 -14.16 -20.47 20.22
C ALA A 181 -13.56 -20.26 18.81
N PRO A 182 -13.83 -21.12 17.80
CA PRO A 182 -13.33 -20.92 16.43
C PRO A 182 -13.83 -19.66 15.73
N GLN A 183 -15.00 -19.13 16.10
CA GLN A 183 -15.55 -17.93 15.47
C GLN A 183 -14.77 -16.67 15.87
N ILE A 184 -14.29 -16.59 17.09
CA ILE A 184 -13.51 -15.43 17.59
C ILE A 184 -12.10 -15.43 17.01
N THR A 185 -11.45 -16.60 16.94
CA THR A 185 -10.14 -16.73 16.28
C THR A 185 -10.21 -16.43 14.78
N GLY A 186 -11.34 -16.80 14.13
CA GLY A 186 -11.62 -16.44 12.76
C GLY A 186 -11.70 -14.92 12.53
N MET A 187 -12.34 -14.18 13.45
CA MET A 187 -12.43 -12.71 13.37
C MET A 187 -11.05 -12.04 13.40
N ALA A 188 -10.17 -12.47 14.29
CA ALA A 188 -8.82 -11.92 14.39
C ALA A 188 -8.01 -12.15 13.09
N ARG A 189 -8.13 -13.33 12.49
CA ARG A 189 -7.49 -13.67 11.22
C ARG A 189 -8.03 -12.83 10.05
N GLU A 190 -9.35 -12.68 9.93
CA GLU A 190 -9.99 -11.85 8.90
C GLU A 190 -9.51 -10.39 9.00
N LEU A 191 -9.48 -9.84 10.22
CA LEU A 191 -9.00 -8.47 10.47
C LEU A 191 -7.52 -8.31 10.11
N ALA A 192 -6.68 -9.29 10.46
CA ALA A 192 -5.26 -9.27 10.13
C ALA A 192 -5.04 -9.26 8.61
N VAL A 193 -5.76 -10.09 7.85
CA VAL A 193 -5.68 -10.13 6.38
C VAL A 193 -6.06 -8.78 5.78
N VAL A 194 -7.18 -8.20 6.21
CA VAL A 194 -7.62 -6.89 5.70
C VAL A 194 -6.61 -5.79 6.03
N THR A 195 -6.04 -5.80 7.23
CA THR A 195 -4.98 -4.86 7.63
C THR A 195 -3.76 -4.96 6.72
N VAL A 196 -3.28 -6.17 6.44
CA VAL A 196 -2.15 -6.39 5.52
C VAL A 196 -2.47 -5.88 4.12
N LEU A 197 -3.67 -6.15 3.61
CA LEU A 197 -4.09 -5.64 2.29
C LEU A 197 -4.10 -4.10 2.24
N ILE A 198 -4.61 -3.42 3.26
CA ILE A 198 -4.59 -1.96 3.35
C ILE A 198 -3.14 -1.44 3.29
N LEU A 199 -2.22 -2.04 4.06
CA LEU A 199 -0.81 -1.63 4.07
C LEU A 199 -0.14 -1.83 2.72
N VAL A 200 -0.40 -2.94 2.04
CA VAL A 200 0.14 -3.23 0.70
C VAL A 200 -0.37 -2.22 -0.32
N PHE A 201 -1.70 -1.99 -0.39
CA PHE A 201 -2.28 -1.07 -1.37
C PHE A 201 -1.87 0.39 -1.13
N THR A 202 -1.81 0.84 0.12
CA THR A 202 -1.36 2.20 0.45
C THR A 202 0.12 2.39 0.12
N SER A 203 0.98 1.41 0.40
CA SER A 203 2.41 1.44 0.06
C SER A 203 2.63 1.45 -1.46
N LEU A 204 1.88 0.63 -2.21
CA LEU A 204 1.98 0.57 -3.67
C LEU A 204 1.55 1.90 -4.32
N GLY A 205 0.41 2.44 -3.89
CA GLY A 205 -0.08 3.72 -4.40
C GLY A 205 0.90 4.86 -4.17
N LEU A 206 1.51 4.92 -2.99
CA LEU A 206 2.51 5.92 -2.66
C LEU A 206 3.81 5.74 -3.47
N SER A 207 4.28 4.50 -3.61
CA SER A 207 5.46 4.19 -4.43
C SER A 207 5.28 4.67 -5.87
N LEU A 208 4.11 4.42 -6.47
CA LEU A 208 3.78 4.90 -7.82
C LEU A 208 3.71 6.44 -7.89
N TRP A 209 3.21 7.08 -6.85
CA TRP A 209 3.11 8.54 -6.80
C TRP A 209 4.50 9.21 -6.71
N ILE A 210 5.42 8.66 -5.90
CA ILE A 210 6.82 9.13 -5.80
C ILE A 210 7.57 8.83 -7.11
N TYR A 211 7.39 7.63 -7.67
CA TYR A 211 8.05 7.25 -8.92
C TYR A 211 7.71 8.22 -10.05
N ARG A 212 6.42 8.52 -10.26
CA ARG A 212 5.97 9.45 -11.31
C ARG A 212 6.35 10.90 -11.06
N GLY A 213 6.47 11.30 -9.79
CA GLY A 213 6.73 12.69 -9.44
C GLY A 213 8.19 13.07 -9.33
N VAL A 214 9.08 12.10 -9.08
CA VAL A 214 10.49 12.38 -8.78
C VAL A 214 11.43 11.46 -9.57
N ILE A 215 11.27 10.14 -9.43
CA ILE A 215 12.23 9.18 -9.98
C ILE A 215 12.21 9.17 -11.51
N GLY A 216 11.03 9.17 -12.11
CA GLY A 216 10.87 9.20 -13.56
C GLY A 216 11.55 10.40 -14.22
N PRO A 217 11.21 11.65 -13.80
CA PRO A 217 11.88 12.86 -14.29
C PRO A 217 13.38 12.87 -14.12
N LEU A 218 13.91 12.47 -12.97
CA LEU A 218 15.35 12.35 -12.75
C LEU A 218 16.00 11.33 -13.72
N GLY A 219 15.28 10.25 -14.02
CA GLY A 219 15.72 9.29 -15.04
C GLY A 219 15.80 9.91 -16.45
N GLN A 220 14.88 10.81 -16.82
CA GLN A 220 14.94 11.55 -18.08
C GLN A 220 16.13 12.50 -18.13
N LEU A 221 16.39 13.28 -17.05
CA LEU A 221 17.56 14.15 -16.97
C LEU A 221 18.87 13.37 -17.05
N LYS A 222 18.95 12.19 -16.44
CA LYS A 222 20.11 11.30 -16.56
C LYS A 222 20.36 10.90 -18.02
N LYS A 223 19.30 10.52 -18.76
CA LYS A 223 19.39 10.18 -20.19
C LYS A 223 19.82 11.38 -21.03
N ALA A 224 19.25 12.56 -20.75
CA ALA A 224 19.60 13.81 -21.40
C ALA A 224 21.09 14.15 -21.20
N THR A 225 21.59 14.02 -19.97
CA THR A 225 23.02 14.20 -19.67
C THR A 225 23.91 13.23 -20.46
N GLN A 226 23.48 11.98 -20.62
CA GLN A 226 24.22 11.00 -21.42
C GLN A 226 24.24 11.39 -22.90
N ASN A 227 23.10 11.82 -23.47
CA ASN A 227 23.02 12.29 -24.85
C ASN A 227 23.99 13.46 -25.09
N ILE A 228 24.02 14.45 -24.19
CA ILE A 228 24.98 15.59 -24.30
C ILE A 228 26.42 15.08 -24.28
N LYS A 229 26.75 14.16 -23.36
CA LYS A 229 28.09 13.56 -23.27
C LYS A 229 28.50 12.86 -24.58
N ASP A 230 27.54 12.20 -25.24
CA ASP A 230 27.77 11.50 -26.49
C ASP A 230 27.71 12.44 -27.72
N GLY A 231 27.60 13.77 -27.51
CA GLY A 231 27.56 14.79 -28.56
C GLY A 231 26.22 14.92 -29.28
N ASN A 232 25.22 14.20 -28.84
CA ASN A 232 23.86 14.31 -29.40
C ASN A 232 23.11 15.43 -28.67
N LEU A 233 22.85 16.54 -29.38
CA LEU A 233 22.09 17.69 -28.89
C LEU A 233 20.67 17.77 -29.51
N ASP A 234 20.31 16.81 -30.39
CA ASP A 234 19.04 16.77 -31.12
C ASP A 234 17.96 15.99 -30.35
N PHE A 235 17.64 16.47 -29.16
CA PHE A 235 16.56 15.98 -28.31
C PHE A 235 15.95 17.15 -27.54
N THR A 236 14.81 16.94 -26.90
CA THR A 236 14.17 17.92 -26.01
C THR A 236 13.92 17.32 -24.65
N VAL A 237 14.01 18.13 -23.60
CA VAL A 237 13.64 17.75 -22.24
C VAL A 237 12.30 18.37 -21.91
N GLU A 238 11.24 17.53 -21.88
CA GLU A 238 9.92 18.02 -21.53
C GLU A 238 9.82 18.31 -20.03
N PRO A 239 9.18 19.44 -19.63
CA PRO A 239 8.90 19.75 -18.24
C PRO A 239 8.02 18.66 -17.60
N CYS A 240 8.47 18.09 -16.50
CA CYS A 240 7.73 17.01 -15.83
C CYS A 240 8.05 16.92 -14.33
N GLY A 241 7.16 16.30 -13.57
CA GLY A 241 7.37 16.07 -12.15
C GLY A 241 6.81 17.15 -11.23
N VAL A 242 7.50 17.36 -10.10
CA VAL A 242 7.19 18.43 -9.13
C VAL A 242 7.80 19.76 -9.57
N ALA A 243 7.37 20.87 -8.92
CA ALA A 243 7.79 22.23 -9.31
C ALA A 243 9.30 22.37 -9.48
N GLU A 244 10.08 21.96 -8.49
CA GLU A 244 11.54 22.09 -8.49
C GLU A 244 12.22 21.18 -9.54
N ILE A 245 11.66 20.01 -9.81
CA ILE A 245 12.15 19.13 -10.88
C ILE A 245 11.77 19.70 -12.25
N ASN A 246 10.60 20.31 -12.36
CA ASN A 246 10.16 20.99 -13.56
C ASN A 246 11.08 22.18 -13.89
N ASP A 247 11.36 23.03 -12.90
CA ASP A 247 12.30 24.16 -13.04
C ASP A 247 13.69 23.65 -13.47
N LEU A 248 14.16 22.55 -12.87
CA LEU A 248 15.43 21.92 -13.27
C LEU A 248 15.40 21.39 -14.72
N CYS A 249 14.26 20.83 -15.19
CA CYS A 249 14.12 20.41 -16.57
C CYS A 249 14.14 21.60 -17.53
N GLU A 250 13.50 22.73 -17.17
CA GLU A 250 13.52 23.98 -17.94
C GLU A 250 14.95 24.55 -18.03
N ASP A 251 15.66 24.65 -16.91
CA ASP A 251 17.07 25.12 -16.86
C ASP A 251 18.00 24.22 -17.69
N PHE A 252 17.77 22.90 -17.64
CA PHE A 252 18.56 21.93 -18.41
C PHE A 252 18.31 22.06 -19.92
N GLU A 253 17.06 22.29 -20.32
CA GLU A 253 16.72 22.51 -21.73
C GLU A 253 17.34 23.83 -22.26
N GLU A 254 17.32 24.90 -21.47
CA GLU A 254 18.00 26.15 -21.83
C GLU A 254 19.50 25.93 -22.03
N MET A 255 20.14 25.20 -21.12
CA MET A 255 21.56 24.83 -21.24
C MET A 255 21.83 24.01 -22.52
N ARG A 256 20.99 23.03 -22.83
CA ARG A 256 21.11 22.22 -24.06
C ARG A 256 21.02 23.08 -25.32
N ILE A 257 20.04 24.01 -25.37
CA ILE A 257 19.86 24.91 -26.52
C ILE A 257 21.13 25.74 -26.71
N ARG A 258 21.65 26.36 -25.66
CA ARG A 258 22.88 27.17 -25.73
C ARG A 258 24.10 26.36 -26.19
N LEU A 259 24.24 25.12 -25.69
CA LEU A 259 25.29 24.20 -26.14
C LEU A 259 25.16 23.87 -27.63
N LYS A 260 23.95 23.69 -28.14
CA LYS A 260 23.70 23.42 -29.54
C LYS A 260 24.07 24.62 -30.40
N GLU A 261 23.62 25.82 -30.03
CA GLU A 261 23.96 27.08 -30.72
C GLU A 261 25.50 27.29 -30.78
N THR A 262 26.17 27.12 -29.63
CA THR A 262 27.63 27.26 -29.58
C THR A 262 28.35 26.21 -30.45
N ALA A 263 27.84 24.98 -30.52
CA ALA A 263 28.44 23.94 -31.33
C ALA A 263 28.24 24.26 -32.85
N GLU A 264 27.09 24.75 -33.25
CA GLU A 264 26.78 25.17 -34.63
C GLU A 264 27.64 26.36 -35.04
N GLU A 265 27.75 27.41 -34.21
CA GLU A 265 28.63 28.55 -34.43
C GLU A 265 30.10 28.13 -34.59
N LYS A 266 30.59 27.18 -33.78
CA LYS A 266 31.93 26.67 -33.92
C LYS A 266 32.19 25.97 -35.25
N VAL A 267 31.24 25.17 -35.70
CA VAL A 267 31.34 24.49 -37.02
C VAL A 267 31.41 25.51 -38.15
N GLU A 268 30.57 26.53 -38.12
CA GLU A 268 30.58 27.63 -39.10
C GLU A 268 31.91 28.38 -39.10
N PHE A 269 32.39 28.76 -37.91
CA PHE A 269 33.69 29.42 -37.72
C PHE A 269 34.84 28.59 -38.28
N ASP A 270 34.89 27.29 -38.00
CA ASP A 270 35.94 26.37 -38.49
C ASP A 270 35.88 26.26 -40.03
N LYS A 271 34.70 26.31 -40.64
CA LYS A 271 34.49 26.31 -42.09
C LYS A 271 35.05 27.62 -42.70
N GLU A 272 34.61 28.78 -42.17
CA GLU A 272 35.08 30.09 -42.62
C GLU A 272 36.62 30.22 -42.52
N ASN A 273 37.18 29.75 -41.41
CA ASN A 273 38.65 29.73 -41.22
C ASN A 273 39.35 28.86 -42.29
N LYS A 274 38.82 27.68 -42.60
CA LYS A 274 39.40 26.83 -43.64
C LYS A 274 39.34 27.53 -45.03
N GLU A 275 38.21 28.14 -45.36
CA GLU A 275 38.05 28.88 -46.60
C GLU A 275 39.03 30.08 -46.68
N LEU A 276 39.15 30.82 -45.58
CA LEU A 276 40.08 31.95 -45.47
C LEU A 276 41.55 31.48 -45.69
N ILE A 277 41.97 30.42 -44.98
CA ILE A 277 43.34 29.87 -45.14
C ILE A 277 43.60 29.37 -46.55
N SER A 278 42.56 28.72 -47.16
CA SER A 278 42.66 28.26 -48.56
C SER A 278 42.85 29.42 -49.54
N ASN A 279 42.06 30.48 -49.37
CA ASN A 279 42.14 31.68 -50.21
C ASN A 279 43.48 32.40 -50.05
N ILE A 280 43.92 32.64 -48.81
CA ILE A 280 45.25 33.25 -48.55
C ILE A 280 46.38 32.40 -49.18
N SER A 281 46.31 31.07 -49.06
CA SER A 281 47.32 30.17 -49.62
C SER A 281 47.36 30.25 -51.15
N HIS A 282 46.18 30.37 -51.81
CA HIS A 282 46.07 30.53 -53.24
C HIS A 282 46.65 31.88 -53.70
N ASP A 283 46.29 32.96 -52.98
CA ASP A 283 46.68 34.33 -53.35
C ASP A 283 48.17 34.59 -53.07
N LEU A 284 48.81 33.89 -52.12
CA LEU A 284 50.23 33.89 -51.91
C LEU A 284 51.01 33.02 -52.92
N LYS A 285 50.45 31.89 -53.35
CA LYS A 285 51.10 30.97 -54.29
C LYS A 285 51.35 31.62 -55.65
N THR A 286 50.43 32.46 -56.14
CA THR A 286 50.53 33.10 -57.44
C THR A 286 51.73 34.04 -57.53
N PRO A 287 51.91 35.04 -56.65
CA PRO A 287 53.09 35.94 -56.68
C PRO A 287 54.41 35.23 -56.38
N ILE A 288 54.40 34.20 -55.44
CA ILE A 288 55.58 33.38 -55.17
C ILE A 288 56.06 32.67 -56.44
N THR A 289 55.12 32.04 -57.17
CA THR A 289 55.45 31.36 -58.43
C THR A 289 56.03 32.34 -59.46
N ALA A 290 55.49 33.55 -59.55
CA ALA A 290 56.00 34.58 -60.44
C ALA A 290 57.39 35.01 -60.03
N VAL A 291 57.61 35.35 -58.75
CA VAL A 291 58.97 35.71 -58.22
C VAL A 291 59.98 34.60 -58.56
N LYS A 292 59.61 33.31 -58.26
CA LYS A 292 60.49 32.19 -58.57
C LYS A 292 60.84 32.12 -60.06
N GLY A 293 59.83 32.20 -60.94
CA GLY A 293 60.08 32.17 -62.39
C GLY A 293 60.97 33.32 -62.92
N TYR A 294 60.82 34.53 -62.36
CA TYR A 294 61.72 35.65 -62.74
C TYR A 294 63.14 35.49 -62.21
N VAL A 295 63.31 34.95 -60.99
CA VAL A 295 64.62 34.62 -60.42
C VAL A 295 65.30 33.51 -61.25
N GLU A 296 64.57 32.41 -61.59
CA GLU A 296 65.09 31.33 -62.44
C GLU A 296 65.50 31.91 -63.82
N GLY A 297 64.69 32.77 -64.43
CA GLY A 297 65.05 33.40 -65.69
C GLY A 297 66.31 34.34 -65.65
N ILE A 298 66.60 34.95 -64.50
CA ILE A 298 67.85 35.65 -64.26
C ILE A 298 69.00 34.64 -64.16
N MET A 299 68.85 33.57 -63.39
CA MET A 299 69.93 32.54 -63.22
C MET A 299 70.26 31.82 -64.46
N ASP A 300 69.26 31.53 -65.33
CA ASP A 300 69.43 30.86 -66.61
C ASP A 300 69.91 31.78 -67.74
N GLY A 301 70.18 33.02 -67.46
CA GLY A 301 70.71 33.97 -68.42
C GLY A 301 69.70 34.45 -69.45
N VAL A 302 68.35 34.27 -69.26
CA VAL A 302 67.31 34.82 -70.13
C VAL A 302 67.24 36.32 -70.08
N ALA A 303 67.57 36.89 -68.93
CA ALA A 303 67.73 38.35 -68.73
C ALA A 303 69.14 38.85 -69.20
N ASN A 304 69.45 38.66 -70.45
CA ASN A 304 70.74 38.87 -71.10
C ASN A 304 71.08 40.33 -71.48
N THR A 305 70.18 41.28 -71.23
CA THR A 305 70.45 42.71 -71.42
C THR A 305 70.13 43.52 -70.17
N PRO A 306 70.81 44.70 -69.99
CA PRO A 306 70.55 45.54 -68.80
C PRO A 306 69.10 45.94 -68.63
N GLU A 307 68.38 46.17 -69.71
CA GLU A 307 66.95 46.54 -69.69
C GLU A 307 66.07 45.38 -69.27
N LYS A 308 66.37 44.13 -69.67
CA LYS A 308 65.64 42.97 -69.27
C LYS A 308 65.94 42.67 -67.80
N MET A 309 67.14 42.78 -67.36
CA MET A 309 67.52 42.60 -65.99
C MET A 309 66.79 43.54 -65.01
N ASP A 310 66.76 44.88 -65.39
CA ASP A 310 66.04 45.83 -64.55
C ASP A 310 64.53 45.55 -64.52
N ARG A 311 63.96 45.16 -65.63
CA ARG A 311 62.54 44.77 -65.66
C ARG A 311 62.23 43.56 -64.81
N TYR A 312 63.05 42.51 -64.82
CA TYR A 312 62.89 41.30 -63.96
C TYR A 312 62.96 41.67 -62.50
N ILE A 313 64.01 42.44 -62.09
CA ILE A 313 64.17 42.88 -60.70
C ILE A 313 62.96 43.71 -60.22
N ARG A 314 62.52 44.68 -61.02
CA ARG A 314 61.34 45.47 -60.68
C ARG A 314 60.08 44.63 -60.54
N THR A 315 59.91 43.61 -61.38
CA THR A 315 58.76 42.71 -61.27
C THR A 315 58.81 41.87 -59.99
N ILE A 316 59.96 41.32 -59.62
CA ILE A 316 60.20 40.64 -58.34
C ILE A 316 59.88 41.59 -57.16
N TYR A 317 60.41 42.82 -57.17
CA TYR A 317 60.14 43.80 -56.13
C TYR A 317 58.65 44.13 -55.98
N ASN A 318 57.95 44.34 -57.10
CA ASN A 318 56.50 44.62 -57.11
C ASN A 318 55.70 43.42 -56.59
N LYS A 319 56.07 42.18 -56.93
CA LYS A 319 55.36 40.98 -56.45
C LYS A 319 55.65 40.70 -54.97
N ALA A 320 56.86 41.05 -54.49
CA ALA A 320 57.16 41.00 -53.05
C ALA A 320 56.32 42.02 -52.23
N ASN A 321 56.21 43.28 -52.76
CA ASN A 321 55.33 44.25 -52.14
C ASN A 321 53.81 43.89 -52.20
N GLU A 322 53.41 43.19 -53.23
CA GLU A 322 51.99 42.65 -53.31
C GLU A 322 51.79 41.62 -52.16
N MET A 323 52.78 40.74 -51.91
CA MET A 323 52.70 39.76 -50.84
C MET A 323 52.68 40.41 -49.44
N ASP A 324 53.52 41.45 -49.24
CA ASP A 324 53.59 42.20 -47.99
C ASP A 324 52.25 42.87 -47.60
N ARG A 325 51.42 43.16 -48.57
CA ARG A 325 50.08 43.74 -48.37
C ARG A 325 49.00 42.69 -48.07
N LEU A 326 49.27 41.41 -48.37
CA LEU A 326 48.34 40.31 -48.16
C LEU A 326 48.56 39.66 -46.75
N ILE A 327 49.64 39.90 -46.12
CA ILE A 327 49.99 39.46 -44.75
C ILE A 327 49.59 40.51 -43.73
#